data_39418817a79e2b4b73802cd06ff7efcf
#
_entry.id   39418817a79e2b4b73802cd06ff7efcf
#
_cell.length_a   1.000
_cell.length_b   1.000
_cell.length_c   1.000
_cell.angle_alpha   90.00
_cell.angle_beta   90.00
_cell.angle_gamma   90.00
#
_symmetry.space_group_name_H-M   'P 1'
#
loop_
_entity.id
_entity.type
_entity.pdbx_description
1 polymer ?
#
loop_
_entity_poly.entity_id
_entity_poly.type
_entity_poly.pdbx_seq_one_letter_code
_entity_poly.pdbx_strand_id
1 'polypeptide(L)'
;MPLTDVLCRKAKPGARPRKLSDGGGLHLLVDPRGGCYWRMAYRFGGKQKTLALGAYPAVPLADARAARDAAKRQLAAGIDPSQARKDERRAAKLSADNTFEALAREWHANQKDGWTPGYARHVMVRLEADVFPAIGSRPISEIEAPELLDVLRRVEARGALDIAKRLRQTVGQVFRYAIATGRARRDPAADLKGALKSAGRQQHHRAMPREELPGFLRALSAYDGEPRTRLALRLMTLTFVRTGELRAARWDEFDLEAGEWRIPAERMKMRAPHIVPLSRQAVEVLKELRPLAGNSPFLFPSKGVEGFMSNNTMLYALYRMGYHGRATVHGFRGVASTLLNEMGFHQDWIERQLAHDERNKVRAAYN
;
A
#
# COMPACT_ATOMS: atom_id res chain seq x y z
N MET A 1 10.64 5.57 -63.19
CA MET A 1 10.62 6.96 -62.71
C MET A 1 10.19 6.93 -61.22
N PRO A 2 10.80 7.72 -60.36
CA PRO A 2 10.36 7.88 -58.99
C PRO A 2 8.92 8.44 -58.98
N LEU A 3 8.13 8.09 -57.94
CA LEU A 3 6.77 8.60 -57.79
C LEU A 3 6.81 10.12 -57.47
N THR A 4 5.73 10.77 -57.85
CA THR A 4 5.43 12.14 -57.40
C THR A 4 4.17 12.13 -56.57
N ASP A 5 3.96 13.13 -55.74
CA ASP A 5 2.75 13.21 -54.90
C ASP A 5 1.47 13.30 -55.75
N VAL A 6 1.56 13.92 -56.93
CA VAL A 6 0.49 13.99 -57.95
C VAL A 6 0.11 12.60 -58.45
N LEU A 7 1.08 11.73 -58.71
CA LEU A 7 0.82 10.36 -59.13
C LEU A 7 0.19 9.53 -58.00
N CYS A 8 0.62 9.75 -56.78
CA CYS A 8 0.03 9.10 -55.62
C CYS A 8 -1.45 9.49 -55.42
N ARG A 9 -1.79 10.77 -55.55
CA ARG A 9 -3.18 11.28 -55.46
C ARG A 9 -4.07 10.79 -56.61
N LYS A 10 -3.53 10.66 -57.79
CA LYS A 10 -4.26 10.18 -58.97
C LYS A 10 -4.33 8.64 -59.07
N ALA A 11 -3.76 7.92 -58.10
CA ALA A 11 -3.78 6.47 -58.12
C ALA A 11 -5.23 5.95 -57.88
N LYS A 12 -5.84 5.38 -58.94
CA LYS A 12 -7.20 4.80 -58.88
C LYS A 12 -7.13 3.30 -58.61
N PRO A 13 -8.08 2.75 -57.86
CA PRO A 13 -8.21 1.31 -57.65
C PRO A 13 -8.55 0.62 -58.97
N GLY A 14 -8.07 -0.61 -59.14
CA GLY A 14 -8.37 -1.46 -60.28
C GLY A 14 -8.93 -2.81 -59.80
N ALA A 15 -9.30 -3.72 -60.70
CA ALA A 15 -9.81 -5.03 -60.38
C ALA A 15 -8.85 -5.91 -59.54
N ARG A 16 -7.53 -5.61 -59.59
CA ARG A 16 -6.49 -6.31 -58.81
C ARG A 16 -5.59 -5.31 -58.09
N PRO A 17 -4.94 -5.71 -57.02
CA PRO A 17 -3.99 -4.84 -56.32
C PRO A 17 -2.87 -4.38 -57.28
N ARG A 18 -2.58 -3.06 -57.32
CA ARG A 18 -1.59 -2.46 -58.19
C ARG A 18 -0.42 -1.89 -57.39
N LYS A 19 0.80 -2.17 -57.86
CA LYS A 19 2.02 -1.61 -57.24
C LYS A 19 2.56 -0.45 -58.06
N LEU A 20 2.73 0.71 -57.47
CA LEU A 20 3.39 1.87 -58.06
C LEU A 20 4.76 1.98 -57.43
N SER A 21 5.83 1.70 -58.18
CA SER A 21 7.21 1.67 -57.62
C SER A 21 7.80 3.06 -57.53
N ASP A 22 8.49 3.34 -56.41
CA ASP A 22 9.27 4.60 -56.17
C ASP A 22 10.77 4.38 -56.21
N GLY A 23 11.23 3.15 -56.22
CA GLY A 23 12.65 2.79 -56.19
C GLY A 23 13.12 2.39 -54.80
N GLY A 24 14.26 1.70 -54.77
CA GLY A 24 14.84 1.21 -53.51
C GLY A 24 14.00 0.22 -52.74
N GLY A 25 13.08 -0.50 -53.43
CA GLY A 25 12.11 -1.43 -52.82
C GLY A 25 10.80 -0.78 -52.40
N LEU A 26 10.73 0.58 -52.29
CA LEU A 26 9.54 1.32 -51.92
C LEU A 26 8.50 1.28 -53.07
N HIS A 27 7.24 1.00 -52.72
CA HIS A 27 6.10 1.06 -53.64
C HIS A 27 4.83 1.43 -52.90
N LEU A 28 3.93 2.11 -53.60
CA LEU A 28 2.56 2.32 -53.16
C LEU A 28 1.70 1.16 -53.66
N LEU A 29 1.13 0.39 -52.76
CA LEU A 29 0.13 -0.66 -53.06
C LEU A 29 -1.24 -0.02 -53.08
N VAL A 30 -1.89 -0.01 -54.21
CA VAL A 30 -3.29 0.42 -54.36
C VAL A 30 -4.17 -0.80 -54.32
N ASP A 31 -5.01 -0.87 -53.28
CA ASP A 31 -5.94 -1.97 -53.06
C ASP A 31 -7.21 -1.77 -53.94
N PRO A 32 -7.87 -2.85 -54.44
CA PRO A 32 -9.10 -2.74 -55.18
C PRO A 32 -10.23 -2.02 -54.44
N ARG A 33 -10.19 -1.99 -53.11
CA ARG A 33 -11.17 -1.31 -52.27
C ARG A 33 -10.83 0.19 -52.08
N GLY A 34 -9.80 0.71 -52.75
CA GLY A 34 -9.41 2.13 -52.71
C GLY A 34 -8.36 2.49 -51.67
N GLY A 35 -7.95 1.57 -50.82
CA GLY A 35 -6.87 1.80 -49.86
C GLY A 35 -5.50 1.90 -50.55
N CYS A 36 -4.66 2.87 -50.12
CA CYS A 36 -3.31 3.04 -50.62
C CYS A 36 -2.32 2.86 -49.46
N TYR A 37 -1.36 1.94 -49.63
CA TYR A 37 -0.46 1.54 -48.57
C TYR A 37 1.03 1.58 -49.00
N TRP A 38 1.86 2.27 -48.26
CA TRP A 38 3.29 2.25 -48.46
C TRP A 38 3.88 0.93 -47.99
N ARG A 39 4.63 0.27 -48.90
CA ARG A 39 5.35 -0.96 -48.62
C ARG A 39 6.75 -0.92 -49.17
N MET A 40 7.70 -1.56 -48.50
CA MET A 40 9.06 -1.75 -48.93
C MET A 40 9.34 -3.25 -49.05
N ALA A 41 9.70 -3.69 -50.29
CA ALA A 41 10.23 -5.02 -50.55
C ALA A 41 11.75 -5.03 -50.26
N TYR A 42 12.22 -6.03 -49.52
CA TYR A 42 13.63 -6.19 -49.17
C TYR A 42 14.04 -7.65 -49.03
N ARG A 43 15.34 -7.95 -49.00
CA ARG A 43 15.85 -9.29 -48.69
C ARG A 43 16.60 -9.27 -47.38
N PHE A 44 16.38 -10.31 -46.56
CA PHE A 44 17.09 -10.54 -45.31
C PHE A 44 17.29 -12.03 -45.07
N GLY A 45 18.50 -12.48 -44.77
CA GLY A 45 18.82 -13.89 -44.59
C GLY A 45 18.41 -14.76 -45.79
N GLY A 46 18.64 -14.28 -47.01
CA GLY A 46 18.28 -14.97 -48.25
C GLY A 46 16.79 -14.96 -48.62
N LYS A 47 15.89 -14.51 -47.73
CA LYS A 47 14.43 -14.50 -47.92
C LYS A 47 13.93 -13.12 -48.32
N GLN A 48 12.96 -13.09 -49.26
CA GLN A 48 12.25 -11.87 -49.63
C GLN A 48 11.18 -11.55 -48.60
N LYS A 49 11.14 -10.33 -48.12
CA LYS A 49 10.23 -9.80 -47.12
C LYS A 49 9.61 -8.49 -47.58
N THR A 50 8.49 -8.09 -46.92
CA THR A 50 7.83 -6.81 -47.19
C THR A 50 7.56 -6.11 -45.84
N LEU A 51 8.02 -4.84 -45.75
CA LEU A 51 7.77 -3.96 -44.60
C LEU A 51 6.61 -3.03 -44.95
N ALA A 52 5.59 -2.96 -44.08
CA ALA A 52 4.52 -1.97 -44.17
C ALA A 52 5.01 -0.64 -43.54
N LEU A 53 4.91 0.45 -44.29
CA LEU A 53 5.42 1.77 -43.86
C LEU A 53 4.29 2.74 -43.46
N GLY A 54 3.04 2.46 -43.83
CA GLY A 54 1.87 3.25 -43.47
C GLY A 54 0.87 3.37 -44.60
N ALA A 55 -0.24 4.08 -44.35
CA ALA A 55 -1.28 4.35 -45.34
C ALA A 55 -1.14 5.76 -45.89
N TYR A 56 -1.28 5.90 -47.21
CA TYR A 56 -1.39 7.19 -47.88
C TYR A 56 -2.87 7.65 -47.83
N PRO A 57 -3.22 8.92 -47.57
CA PRO A 57 -2.31 10.07 -47.48
C PRO A 57 -1.79 10.37 -46.05
N ALA A 58 -2.18 9.58 -45.01
CA ALA A 58 -1.75 9.80 -43.64
C ALA A 58 -0.21 9.80 -43.52
N VAL A 59 0.49 8.96 -44.33
CA VAL A 59 1.93 9.01 -44.49
C VAL A 59 2.22 9.58 -45.88
N PRO A 60 2.73 10.82 -46.00
CA PRO A 60 3.15 11.43 -47.26
C PRO A 60 4.30 10.69 -47.94
N LEU A 61 4.51 10.91 -49.24
CA LEU A 61 5.61 10.30 -49.98
C LEU A 61 7.00 10.60 -49.39
N ALA A 62 7.23 11.83 -48.89
CA ALA A 62 8.47 12.20 -48.26
C ALA A 62 8.77 11.34 -47.02
N ASP A 63 7.76 11.13 -46.15
CA ASP A 63 7.91 10.32 -44.94
C ASP A 63 8.06 8.83 -45.26
N ALA A 64 7.39 8.34 -46.30
CA ALA A 64 7.57 6.96 -46.76
C ALA A 64 9.00 6.72 -47.29
N ARG A 65 9.61 7.71 -47.95
CA ARG A 65 11.04 7.67 -48.39
C ARG A 65 11.97 7.70 -47.18
N ALA A 66 11.73 8.58 -46.19
CA ALA A 66 12.51 8.63 -44.97
C ALA A 66 12.45 7.30 -44.21
N ALA A 67 11.26 6.69 -44.10
CA ALA A 67 11.07 5.38 -43.47
C ALA A 67 11.78 4.25 -44.24
N ARG A 68 11.77 4.27 -45.58
CA ARG A 68 12.58 3.36 -46.42
C ARG A 68 14.05 3.47 -46.12
N ASP A 69 14.58 4.70 -46.06
CA ASP A 69 16.01 4.95 -45.86
C ASP A 69 16.44 4.55 -44.42
N ALA A 70 15.58 4.75 -43.43
CA ALA A 70 15.79 4.22 -42.07
C ALA A 70 15.83 2.68 -42.06
N ALA A 71 14.89 2.02 -42.76
CA ALA A 71 14.88 0.55 -42.89
C ALA A 71 16.13 0.02 -43.60
N LYS A 72 16.64 0.74 -44.63
CA LYS A 72 17.88 0.38 -45.29
C LYS A 72 19.10 0.48 -44.37
N ARG A 73 19.15 1.49 -43.51
CA ARG A 73 20.25 1.61 -42.51
C ARG A 73 20.20 0.41 -41.53
N GLN A 74 19.02 -0.02 -41.09
CA GLN A 74 18.88 -1.21 -40.23
C GLN A 74 19.38 -2.47 -40.99
N LEU A 75 18.99 -2.65 -42.23
CA LEU A 75 19.46 -3.78 -43.04
C LEU A 75 20.99 -3.78 -43.23
N ALA A 76 21.59 -2.62 -43.45
CA ALA A 76 23.05 -2.48 -43.54
C ALA A 76 23.76 -2.81 -42.22
N ALA A 77 23.11 -2.58 -41.09
CA ALA A 77 23.55 -2.99 -39.76
C ALA A 77 23.23 -4.47 -39.39
N GLY A 78 22.73 -5.26 -40.36
CA GLY A 78 22.39 -6.67 -40.11
C GLY A 78 21.11 -6.87 -39.31
N ILE A 79 20.25 -5.85 -39.18
CA ILE A 79 19.00 -5.91 -38.40
C ILE A 79 17.82 -6.05 -39.37
N ASP A 80 16.91 -7.01 -39.09
CA ASP A 80 15.65 -7.14 -39.84
C ASP A 80 14.61 -6.11 -39.38
N PRO A 81 14.25 -5.11 -40.25
CA PRO A 81 13.32 -4.05 -39.85
C PRO A 81 11.93 -4.55 -39.42
N SER A 82 11.45 -5.65 -40.01
CA SER A 82 10.17 -6.25 -39.62
C SER A 82 10.22 -6.87 -38.23
N GLN A 83 11.33 -7.51 -37.90
CA GLN A 83 11.53 -8.11 -36.58
C GLN A 83 11.73 -7.03 -35.51
N ALA A 84 12.59 -6.06 -35.77
CA ALA A 84 12.82 -4.92 -34.88
C ALA A 84 11.49 -4.22 -34.50
N ARG A 85 10.62 -3.97 -35.48
CA ARG A 85 9.31 -3.34 -35.24
C ARG A 85 8.35 -4.23 -34.43
N LYS A 86 8.42 -5.55 -34.60
CA LYS A 86 7.64 -6.50 -33.77
C LYS A 86 8.14 -6.50 -32.33
N ASP A 87 9.47 -6.49 -32.15
CA ASP A 87 10.09 -6.49 -30.84
C ASP A 87 9.82 -5.19 -30.09
N GLU A 88 9.87 -4.03 -30.78
CA GLU A 88 9.45 -2.73 -30.23
C GLU A 88 7.98 -2.73 -29.77
N ARG A 89 7.07 -3.25 -30.62
CA ARG A 89 5.65 -3.35 -30.24
C ARG A 89 5.42 -4.30 -29.08
N ARG A 90 6.15 -5.41 -29.04
CA ARG A 90 6.09 -6.36 -27.92
C ARG A 90 6.64 -5.73 -26.63
N ALA A 91 7.75 -5.02 -26.72
CA ALA A 91 8.33 -4.28 -25.60
C ALA A 91 7.37 -3.19 -25.09
N ALA A 92 6.78 -2.39 -26.00
CA ALA A 92 5.81 -1.37 -25.66
C ALA A 92 4.54 -1.95 -24.98
N LYS A 93 4.05 -3.10 -25.47
CA LYS A 93 2.91 -3.78 -24.84
C LYS A 93 3.27 -4.31 -23.44
N LEU A 94 4.42 -4.97 -23.30
CA LEU A 94 4.91 -5.46 -22.01
C LEU A 94 5.14 -4.30 -21.03
N SER A 95 5.62 -3.16 -21.51
CA SER A 95 5.82 -1.95 -20.71
C SER A 95 4.48 -1.37 -20.23
N ALA A 96 3.46 -1.32 -21.11
CA ALA A 96 2.12 -0.87 -20.77
C ALA A 96 1.41 -1.79 -19.75
N ASP A 97 1.61 -3.10 -19.85
CA ASP A 97 1.06 -4.10 -18.92
C ASP A 97 1.81 -4.12 -17.58
N ASN A 98 3.04 -3.62 -17.52
CA ASN A 98 3.92 -3.62 -16.34
C ASN A 98 4.07 -2.21 -15.72
N THR A 99 2.96 -1.50 -15.57
CA THR A 99 2.98 -0.23 -14.83
C THR A 99 3.22 -0.46 -13.35
N PHE A 100 3.74 0.54 -12.64
CA PHE A 100 3.96 0.47 -11.19
C PHE A 100 2.67 0.13 -10.44
N GLU A 101 1.54 0.75 -10.80
CA GLU A 101 0.25 0.50 -10.17
C GLU A 101 -0.23 -0.94 -10.39
N ALA A 102 -0.15 -1.45 -11.62
CA ALA A 102 -0.56 -2.82 -11.91
C ALA A 102 0.22 -3.83 -11.07
N LEU A 103 1.54 -3.65 -10.97
CA LEU A 103 2.42 -4.50 -10.19
C LEU A 103 2.25 -4.33 -8.67
N ALA A 104 1.98 -3.11 -8.21
CA ALA A 104 1.69 -2.85 -6.81
C ALA A 104 0.38 -3.53 -6.36
N ARG A 105 -0.65 -3.50 -7.20
CA ARG A 105 -1.93 -4.19 -6.94
C ARG A 105 -1.77 -5.72 -6.96
N GLU A 106 -1.00 -6.25 -7.90
CA GLU A 106 -0.66 -7.68 -7.97
C GLU A 106 0.13 -8.13 -6.74
N TRP A 107 1.18 -7.40 -6.37
CA TRP A 107 1.95 -7.64 -5.16
C TRP A 107 1.08 -7.60 -3.91
N HIS A 108 0.22 -6.58 -3.79
CA HIS A 108 -0.69 -6.45 -2.65
C HIS A 108 -1.67 -7.62 -2.56
N ALA A 109 -2.24 -8.09 -3.69
CA ALA A 109 -3.10 -9.26 -3.73
C ALA A 109 -2.40 -10.52 -3.22
N ASN A 110 -1.11 -10.69 -3.55
CA ASN A 110 -0.31 -11.84 -3.09
C ASN A 110 0.08 -11.75 -1.60
N GLN A 111 0.14 -10.54 -1.03
CA GLN A 111 0.57 -10.35 0.37
C GLN A 111 -0.60 -10.24 1.35
N LYS A 112 -1.79 -9.83 0.90
CA LYS A 112 -2.92 -9.46 1.76
C LYS A 112 -3.38 -10.56 2.72
N ASP A 113 -3.27 -11.82 2.33
CA ASP A 113 -3.73 -12.95 3.15
C ASP A 113 -2.83 -13.19 4.38
N GLY A 114 -1.58 -12.70 4.34
CA GLY A 114 -0.68 -12.66 5.50
C GLY A 114 -0.87 -11.45 6.41
N TRP A 115 -1.75 -10.51 6.07
CA TRP A 115 -1.94 -9.25 6.79
C TRP A 115 -3.32 -9.18 7.46
N THR A 116 -3.43 -8.32 8.47
CA THR A 116 -4.76 -7.94 8.96
C THR A 116 -5.50 -7.12 7.88
N PRO A 117 -6.84 -7.24 7.75
CA PRO A 117 -7.61 -6.49 6.76
C PRO A 117 -7.41 -4.97 6.85
N GLY A 118 -7.26 -4.44 8.07
CA GLY A 118 -6.98 -3.02 8.30
C GLY A 118 -5.61 -2.59 7.77
N TYR A 119 -4.57 -3.41 7.99
CA TYR A 119 -3.22 -3.12 7.49
C TYR A 119 -3.16 -3.18 5.95
N ALA A 120 -3.76 -4.22 5.34
CA ALA A 120 -3.83 -4.35 3.89
C ALA A 120 -4.49 -3.12 3.25
N ARG A 121 -5.62 -2.67 3.82
CA ARG A 121 -6.30 -1.42 3.37
C ARG A 121 -5.40 -0.20 3.49
N HIS A 122 -4.73 -0.01 4.63
CA HIS A 122 -3.84 1.14 4.83
C HIS A 122 -2.66 1.19 3.87
N VAL A 123 -2.10 0.04 3.49
CA VAL A 123 -1.04 -0.05 2.48
C VAL A 123 -1.56 0.48 1.15
N MET A 124 -2.71 -0.01 0.69
CA MET A 124 -3.29 0.40 -0.59
C MET A 124 -3.70 1.87 -0.61
N VAL A 125 -4.42 2.34 0.43
CA VAL A 125 -4.83 3.76 0.53
C VAL A 125 -3.63 4.71 0.45
N ARG A 126 -2.50 4.37 1.06
CA ARG A 126 -1.28 5.20 0.97
C ARG A 126 -0.68 5.19 -0.42
N LEU A 127 -0.65 4.05 -1.10
CA LEU A 127 -0.17 3.97 -2.49
C LEU A 127 -1.06 4.78 -3.42
N GLU A 128 -2.38 4.66 -3.29
CA GLU A 128 -3.37 5.37 -4.09
C GLU A 128 -3.33 6.89 -3.86
N ALA A 129 -3.15 7.32 -2.63
CA ALA A 129 -3.13 8.74 -2.30
C ALA A 129 -1.82 9.44 -2.70
N ASP A 130 -0.68 8.79 -2.51
CA ASP A 130 0.61 9.47 -2.53
C ASP A 130 1.53 9.03 -3.69
N VAL A 131 1.39 7.78 -4.19
CA VAL A 131 2.35 7.21 -5.15
C VAL A 131 1.75 7.07 -6.54
N PHE A 132 0.57 6.47 -6.67
CA PHE A 132 -0.06 6.23 -7.97
C PHE A 132 -0.31 7.49 -8.79
N PRO A 133 -0.71 8.64 -8.22
CA PRO A 133 -0.91 9.86 -9.01
C PRO A 133 0.36 10.35 -9.72
N ALA A 134 1.53 10.00 -9.20
CA ALA A 134 2.80 10.47 -9.75
C ALA A 134 3.49 9.44 -10.67
N ILE A 135 3.55 8.19 -10.24
CA ILE A 135 4.31 7.14 -10.94
C ILE A 135 3.48 5.87 -11.25
N GLY A 136 2.20 5.85 -10.90
CA GLY A 136 1.34 4.66 -11.04
C GLY A 136 1.24 4.15 -12.47
N SER A 137 1.05 5.04 -13.44
CA SER A 137 0.92 4.72 -14.87
C SER A 137 2.26 4.47 -15.58
N ARG A 138 3.41 4.75 -14.91
CA ARG A 138 4.73 4.57 -15.50
C ARG A 138 5.12 3.09 -15.53
N PRO A 139 5.81 2.63 -16.60
CA PRO A 139 6.46 1.32 -16.61
C PRO A 139 7.43 1.20 -15.44
N ILE A 140 7.32 0.13 -14.65
CA ILE A 140 8.13 -0.03 -13.43
C ILE A 140 9.64 -0.06 -13.74
N SER A 141 10.01 -0.57 -14.91
CA SER A 141 11.42 -0.66 -15.36
C SER A 141 12.06 0.70 -15.68
N GLU A 142 11.25 1.75 -15.82
CA GLU A 142 11.70 3.10 -16.21
C GLU A 142 11.71 4.09 -15.04
N ILE A 143 11.21 3.68 -13.87
CA ILE A 143 11.17 4.55 -12.68
C ILE A 143 12.54 4.59 -12.03
N GLU A 144 13.06 5.81 -11.87
CA GLU A 144 14.37 6.07 -11.32
C GLU A 144 14.29 6.66 -9.90
N ALA A 145 15.40 6.57 -9.13
CA ALA A 145 15.45 7.03 -7.75
C ALA A 145 15.11 8.53 -7.56
N PRO A 146 15.57 9.48 -8.42
CA PRO A 146 15.20 10.89 -8.26
C PRO A 146 13.69 11.14 -8.33
N GLU A 147 13.00 10.48 -9.26
CA GLU A 147 11.56 10.61 -9.43
C GLU A 147 10.79 10.10 -8.19
N LEU A 148 11.20 8.95 -7.67
CA LEU A 148 10.63 8.41 -6.44
C LEU A 148 10.93 9.31 -5.23
N LEU A 149 12.12 9.91 -5.18
CA LEU A 149 12.48 10.86 -4.12
C LEU A 149 11.55 12.08 -4.11
N ASP A 150 11.19 12.61 -5.28
CA ASP A 150 10.27 13.74 -5.38
C ASP A 150 8.87 13.40 -4.86
N VAL A 151 8.39 12.17 -5.12
CA VAL A 151 7.13 11.68 -4.54
C VAL A 151 7.21 11.66 -3.01
N LEU A 152 8.27 11.09 -2.45
CA LEU A 152 8.44 10.96 -1.01
C LEU A 152 8.64 12.32 -0.32
N ARG A 153 9.35 13.28 -0.96
CA ARG A 153 9.52 14.64 -0.45
C ARG A 153 8.22 15.44 -0.38
N ARG A 154 7.28 15.22 -1.30
CA ARG A 154 5.93 15.82 -1.20
C ARG A 154 5.20 15.33 0.06
N VAL A 155 5.38 14.06 0.43
CA VAL A 155 4.81 13.51 1.67
C VAL A 155 5.52 14.10 2.90
N GLU A 156 6.85 14.27 2.85
CA GLU A 156 7.62 14.95 3.91
C GLU A 156 7.20 16.40 4.10
N ALA A 157 6.95 17.13 3.00
CA ALA A 157 6.54 18.53 3.04
C ALA A 157 5.21 18.75 3.80
N ARG A 158 4.35 17.73 3.87
CA ARG A 158 3.13 17.74 4.69
C ARG A 158 3.40 17.45 6.18
N GLY A 159 4.65 17.28 6.59
CA GLY A 159 5.03 16.87 7.95
C GLY A 159 4.87 15.38 8.24
N ALA A 160 4.51 14.56 7.23
CA ALA A 160 4.21 13.14 7.40
C ALA A 160 5.46 12.24 7.23
N LEU A 161 6.52 12.52 7.99
CA LEU A 161 7.84 11.87 7.86
C LEU A 161 7.79 10.34 8.01
N ASP A 162 7.00 9.83 8.96
CA ASP A 162 6.83 8.38 9.17
C ASP A 162 6.11 7.72 7.99
N ILE A 163 5.13 8.41 7.39
CA ILE A 163 4.44 7.92 6.20
C ILE A 163 5.38 7.87 5.01
N ALA A 164 6.22 8.89 4.79
CA ALA A 164 7.21 8.89 3.72
C ALA A 164 8.19 7.71 3.85
N LYS A 165 8.67 7.44 5.07
CA LYS A 165 9.53 6.29 5.36
C LYS A 165 8.84 4.96 5.07
N ARG A 166 7.58 4.79 5.48
CA ARG A 166 6.78 3.59 5.22
C ARG A 166 6.49 3.41 3.73
N LEU A 167 6.17 4.49 3.01
CA LEU A 167 5.97 4.46 1.57
C LEU A 167 7.25 4.00 0.85
N ARG A 168 8.43 4.54 1.20
CA ARG A 168 9.69 4.08 0.66
C ARG A 168 9.87 2.57 0.84
N GLN A 169 9.57 2.04 2.04
CA GLN A 169 9.67 0.60 2.33
C GLN A 169 8.69 -0.22 1.48
N THR A 170 7.44 0.24 1.37
CA THR A 170 6.39 -0.43 0.58
C THR A 170 6.73 -0.43 -0.91
N VAL A 171 7.15 0.71 -1.46
CA VAL A 171 7.59 0.83 -2.85
C VAL A 171 8.76 -0.11 -3.13
N GLY A 172 9.74 -0.18 -2.24
CA GLY A 172 10.84 -1.14 -2.36
C GLY A 172 10.38 -2.60 -2.34
N GLN A 173 9.32 -2.93 -1.59
CA GLN A 173 8.75 -4.29 -1.63
C GLN A 173 8.10 -4.59 -2.99
N VAL A 174 7.40 -3.62 -3.59
CA VAL A 174 6.84 -3.76 -4.94
C VAL A 174 7.94 -3.96 -5.97
N PHE A 175 9.03 -3.17 -5.91
CA PHE A 175 10.17 -3.34 -6.82
C PHE A 175 10.85 -4.71 -6.64
N ARG A 176 11.07 -5.19 -5.44
CA ARG A 176 11.63 -6.52 -5.20
C ARG A 176 10.74 -7.64 -5.76
N TYR A 177 9.42 -7.50 -5.63
CA TYR A 177 8.47 -8.38 -6.28
C TYR A 177 8.60 -8.34 -7.82
N ALA A 178 8.70 -7.15 -8.39
CA ALA A 178 8.90 -6.95 -9.82
C ALA A 178 10.24 -7.56 -10.31
N ILE A 179 11.30 -7.44 -9.52
CA ILE A 179 12.60 -8.08 -9.80
C ILE A 179 12.48 -9.61 -9.77
N ALA A 180 11.86 -10.16 -8.72
CA ALA A 180 11.66 -11.61 -8.58
C ALA A 180 10.82 -12.20 -9.73
N THR A 181 9.91 -11.42 -10.31
CA THR A 181 9.06 -11.82 -11.45
C THR A 181 9.63 -11.39 -12.82
N GLY A 182 10.89 -10.88 -12.87
CA GLY A 182 11.59 -10.54 -14.12
C GLY A 182 11.09 -9.27 -14.81
N ARG A 183 10.32 -8.41 -14.12
CA ARG A 183 9.70 -7.18 -14.66
C ARG A 183 10.44 -5.89 -14.32
N ALA A 184 11.39 -5.95 -13.38
CA ALA A 184 12.35 -4.88 -13.08
C ALA A 184 13.75 -5.45 -12.90
N ARG A 185 14.77 -4.58 -12.98
CA ARG A 185 16.17 -4.99 -12.80
C ARG A 185 16.78 -4.52 -11.49
N ARG A 186 16.25 -3.43 -10.91
CA ARG A 186 16.75 -2.82 -9.67
C ARG A 186 15.61 -2.23 -8.83
N ASP A 187 15.90 -1.99 -7.56
CA ASP A 187 14.99 -1.34 -6.60
C ASP A 187 15.47 0.10 -6.34
N PRO A 188 14.91 1.13 -7.00
CA PRO A 188 15.32 2.51 -6.79
C PRO A 188 14.99 3.03 -5.38
N ALA A 189 14.06 2.39 -4.64
CA ALA A 189 13.77 2.76 -3.26
C ALA A 189 14.91 2.37 -2.30
N ALA A 190 15.76 1.41 -2.67
CA ALA A 190 16.94 1.03 -1.90
C ALA A 190 17.98 2.16 -1.90
N ASP A 191 18.18 2.83 -3.05
CA ASP A 191 19.12 3.93 -3.24
C ASP A 191 18.74 5.17 -2.39
N LEU A 192 17.48 5.26 -1.96
CA LEU A 192 16.95 6.34 -1.13
C LEU A 192 17.10 6.09 0.39
N LYS A 193 17.85 5.08 0.80
CA LYS A 193 18.16 4.87 2.21
C LYS A 193 19.03 6.01 2.73
N GLY A 194 18.50 6.79 3.69
CA GLY A 194 19.19 7.97 4.23
C GLY A 194 18.88 9.29 3.50
N ALA A 195 18.20 9.28 2.35
CA ALA A 195 17.86 10.48 1.60
C ALA A 195 16.64 11.24 2.16
N LEU A 196 15.82 10.58 2.99
CA LEU A 196 14.66 11.19 3.65
C LEU A 196 15.04 11.79 4.99
N LYS A 197 14.32 12.85 5.38
CA LYS A 197 14.47 13.47 6.69
C LYS A 197 14.27 12.44 7.80
N SER A 198 15.12 12.45 8.80
CA SER A 198 14.89 11.64 9.99
C SER A 198 13.63 12.18 10.69
N ALA A 199 12.62 11.34 10.84
CA ALA A 199 11.60 11.60 11.86
C ALA A 199 12.34 11.57 13.18
N GLY A 200 12.61 12.70 13.81
CA GLY A 200 13.40 12.82 15.03
C GLY A 200 13.18 11.66 16.02
N ARG A 201 13.80 11.64 17.17
CA ARG A 201 13.58 10.59 18.18
C ARG A 201 12.07 10.41 18.37
N GLN A 202 11.53 9.26 17.99
CA GLN A 202 10.12 8.93 18.19
C GLN A 202 9.83 9.14 19.68
N GLN A 203 9.12 10.22 20.01
CA GLN A 203 8.68 10.41 21.38
C GLN A 203 7.78 9.21 21.69
N HIS A 204 8.23 8.34 22.59
CA HIS A 204 7.37 7.32 23.14
C HIS A 204 6.08 8.01 23.61
N HIS A 205 4.94 7.39 23.38
CA HIS A 205 3.68 7.90 23.91
C HIS A 205 3.90 8.22 25.40
N ARG A 206 3.81 9.51 25.76
CA ARG A 206 4.08 9.94 27.14
C ARG A 206 3.18 9.12 28.06
N ALA A 207 3.79 8.33 28.93
CA ALA A 207 3.12 7.82 30.11
C ALA A 207 2.76 9.00 30.99
N MET A 208 1.55 9.06 31.49
CA MET A 208 1.12 10.08 32.44
C MET A 208 1.98 9.96 33.72
N PRO A 209 2.56 11.04 34.25
CA PRO A 209 3.25 11.01 35.53
C PRO A 209 2.32 10.52 36.65
N ARG A 210 2.90 9.83 37.64
CA ARG A 210 2.16 9.30 38.80
C ARG A 210 1.33 10.38 39.53
N GLU A 211 1.90 11.56 39.66
CA GLU A 211 1.31 12.71 40.33
C GLU A 211 0.04 13.22 39.63
N GLU A 212 -0.09 13.01 38.32
CA GLU A 212 -1.26 13.41 37.54
C GLU A 212 -2.39 12.38 37.61
N LEU A 213 -2.11 11.13 37.99
CA LEU A 213 -3.09 10.03 37.97
C LEU A 213 -4.32 10.31 38.84
N PRO A 214 -4.21 10.82 40.10
CA PRO A 214 -5.38 11.15 40.89
C PRO A 214 -6.27 12.21 40.25
N GLY A 215 -5.66 13.23 39.62
CA GLY A 215 -6.37 14.26 38.86
C GLY A 215 -7.13 13.67 37.66
N PHE A 216 -6.48 12.78 36.91
CA PHE A 216 -7.09 12.08 35.81
C PHE A 216 -8.28 11.21 36.25
N LEU A 217 -8.15 10.45 37.32
CA LEU A 217 -9.24 9.59 37.83
C LEU A 217 -10.47 10.41 38.27
N ARG A 218 -10.25 11.59 38.88
CA ARG A 218 -11.35 12.53 39.19
C ARG A 218 -12.00 13.07 37.91
N ALA A 219 -11.21 13.50 36.92
CA ALA A 219 -11.73 13.97 35.65
C ALA A 219 -12.51 12.88 34.89
N LEU A 220 -12.02 11.63 34.92
CA LEU A 220 -12.72 10.48 34.34
C LEU A 220 -14.05 10.19 35.04
N SER A 221 -14.09 10.31 36.35
CA SER A 221 -15.34 10.12 37.15
C SER A 221 -16.36 11.22 36.86
N ALA A 222 -15.88 12.46 36.65
CA ALA A 222 -16.70 13.63 36.30
C ALA A 222 -17.03 13.75 34.81
N TYR A 223 -16.51 12.83 33.95
CA TYR A 223 -16.73 12.91 32.52
C TYR A 223 -18.22 12.74 32.17
N ASP A 224 -18.82 13.78 31.61
CA ASP A 224 -20.25 13.91 31.28
C ASP A 224 -20.61 13.45 29.87
N GLY A 225 -19.65 12.92 29.12
CA GLY A 225 -19.88 12.39 27.79
C GLY A 225 -20.55 11.00 27.81
N GLU A 226 -20.51 10.33 26.68
CA GLU A 226 -21.19 9.04 26.47
C GLU A 226 -20.78 8.01 27.54
N PRO A 227 -21.74 7.43 28.30
CA PRO A 227 -21.46 6.57 29.47
C PRO A 227 -20.58 5.36 29.13
N ARG A 228 -20.82 4.67 28.01
CA ARG A 228 -19.99 3.54 27.57
C ARG A 228 -18.54 3.93 27.32
N THR A 229 -18.29 5.17 26.86
CA THR A 229 -16.92 5.67 26.66
C THR A 229 -16.22 5.91 28.01
N ARG A 230 -16.94 6.45 29.00
CA ARG A 230 -16.43 6.59 30.38
C ARG A 230 -16.07 5.24 30.98
N LEU A 231 -16.97 4.24 30.87
CA LEU A 231 -16.76 2.89 31.37
C LEU A 231 -15.63 2.16 30.63
N ALA A 232 -15.48 2.39 29.32
CA ALA A 232 -14.36 1.85 28.56
C ALA A 232 -13.01 2.38 29.08
N LEU A 233 -12.90 3.69 29.34
CA LEU A 233 -11.69 4.28 29.93
C LEU A 233 -11.44 3.76 31.34
N ARG A 234 -12.49 3.60 32.18
CA ARG A 234 -12.35 2.99 33.52
C ARG A 234 -11.85 1.54 33.43
N LEU A 235 -12.45 0.74 32.56
CA LEU A 235 -12.02 -0.65 32.38
C LEU A 235 -10.59 -0.75 31.83
N MET A 236 -10.21 0.17 30.92
CA MET A 236 -8.85 0.28 30.41
C MET A 236 -7.82 0.53 31.51
N THR A 237 -8.14 1.41 32.46
CA THR A 237 -7.23 1.73 33.59
C THR A 237 -7.20 0.65 34.66
N LEU A 238 -8.11 -0.29 34.67
CA LEU A 238 -8.17 -1.41 35.61
C LEU A 238 -7.56 -2.70 35.06
N THR A 239 -7.50 -2.84 33.72
CA THR A 239 -7.06 -4.09 33.08
C THR A 239 -5.79 -3.96 32.28
N PHE A 240 -5.44 -2.75 31.81
CA PHE A 240 -4.24 -2.43 31.02
C PHE A 240 -4.09 -3.23 29.72
N VAL A 241 -5.17 -3.80 29.18
CA VAL A 241 -5.20 -4.51 27.90
C VAL A 241 -4.91 -3.56 26.72
N ARG A 242 -4.64 -4.09 25.53
CA ARG A 242 -4.49 -3.21 24.36
C ARG A 242 -5.83 -2.60 23.95
N THR A 243 -5.77 -1.37 23.43
CA THR A 243 -6.97 -0.63 23.00
C THR A 243 -7.84 -1.45 22.03
N GLY A 244 -7.23 -2.20 21.10
CA GLY A 244 -7.96 -3.05 20.18
C GLY A 244 -8.64 -4.24 20.85
N GLU A 245 -8.01 -4.82 21.86
CA GLU A 245 -8.55 -5.93 22.66
C GLU A 245 -9.79 -5.46 23.43
N LEU A 246 -9.70 -4.29 24.09
CA LEU A 246 -10.84 -3.73 24.85
C LEU A 246 -12.01 -3.34 23.95
N ARG A 247 -11.75 -2.62 22.86
CA ARG A 247 -12.83 -2.12 21.97
C ARG A 247 -13.70 -3.22 21.39
N ALA A 248 -13.07 -4.33 21.01
CA ALA A 248 -13.73 -5.48 20.41
C ALA A 248 -14.07 -6.58 21.42
N ALA A 249 -14.03 -6.28 22.72
CA ALA A 249 -14.36 -7.24 23.80
C ALA A 249 -15.82 -7.74 23.67
N ARG A 250 -15.99 -9.03 23.86
CA ARG A 250 -17.28 -9.72 23.78
C ARG A 250 -17.69 -10.24 25.11
N TRP A 251 -19.00 -10.28 25.39
CA TRP A 251 -19.54 -10.76 26.64
C TRP A 251 -19.23 -12.22 26.92
N ASP A 252 -19.11 -13.05 25.90
CA ASP A 252 -18.77 -14.47 26.00
C ASP A 252 -17.32 -14.75 26.41
N GLU A 253 -16.48 -13.71 26.49
CA GLU A 253 -15.10 -13.80 26.96
C GLU A 253 -14.94 -13.61 28.46
N PHE A 254 -16.00 -13.22 29.17
CA PHE A 254 -15.96 -12.85 30.60
C PHE A 254 -16.63 -13.90 31.49
N ASP A 255 -15.87 -14.37 32.45
CA ASP A 255 -16.37 -15.09 33.60
C ASP A 255 -16.36 -14.16 34.83
N LEU A 256 -17.52 -13.58 35.14
CA LEU A 256 -17.64 -12.60 36.24
C LEU A 256 -17.60 -13.26 37.62
N GLU A 257 -17.93 -14.58 37.75
CA GLU A 257 -17.86 -15.33 39.00
C GLU A 257 -16.42 -15.70 39.32
N ALA A 258 -15.68 -16.19 38.31
CA ALA A 258 -14.24 -16.46 38.44
C ALA A 258 -13.41 -15.17 38.49
N GLY A 259 -13.95 -14.03 38.06
CA GLY A 259 -13.22 -12.76 37.95
C GLY A 259 -12.17 -12.80 36.82
N GLU A 260 -12.50 -13.38 35.70
CA GLU A 260 -11.56 -13.56 34.59
C GLU A 260 -12.13 -13.01 33.27
N TRP A 261 -11.26 -12.44 32.46
CA TRP A 261 -11.49 -12.12 31.05
C TRP A 261 -10.55 -12.95 30.19
N ARG A 262 -11.08 -13.84 29.36
CA ARG A 262 -10.34 -14.76 28.50
C ARG A 262 -10.37 -14.27 27.07
N ILE A 263 -9.30 -13.59 26.61
CA ILE A 263 -9.18 -13.07 25.26
C ILE A 263 -8.68 -14.21 24.36
N PRO A 264 -9.44 -14.61 23.32
CA PRO A 264 -9.03 -15.71 22.44
C PRO A 264 -7.84 -15.33 21.54
N ALA A 265 -7.08 -16.34 21.13
CA ALA A 265 -5.84 -16.17 20.36
C ALA A 265 -6.02 -15.37 19.07
N GLU A 266 -7.16 -15.53 18.40
CA GLU A 266 -7.49 -14.88 17.13
C GLU A 266 -7.55 -13.35 17.27
N ARG A 267 -7.85 -12.85 18.46
CA ARG A 267 -7.94 -11.42 18.79
C ARG A 267 -6.62 -10.84 19.31
N MET A 268 -5.68 -11.72 19.65
CA MET A 268 -4.38 -11.32 20.20
C MET A 268 -3.34 -11.07 19.11
N LYS A 269 -2.54 -10.02 19.29
CA LYS A 269 -1.46 -9.68 18.34
C LYS A 269 -0.48 -10.85 18.16
N MET A 270 -0.23 -11.60 19.22
CA MET A 270 0.75 -12.71 19.24
C MET A 270 0.11 -14.09 19.01
N ARG A 271 -1.20 -14.14 18.70
CA ARG A 271 -1.94 -15.37 18.45
C ARG A 271 -1.84 -16.41 19.59
N ALA A 272 -1.67 -15.94 20.81
CA ALA A 272 -1.75 -16.74 22.02
C ALA A 272 -2.92 -16.23 22.88
N PRO A 273 -3.72 -17.10 23.53
CA PRO A 273 -4.81 -16.66 24.39
C PRO A 273 -4.26 -15.90 25.60
N HIS A 274 -5.02 -14.93 26.11
CA HIS A 274 -4.62 -14.12 27.25
C HIS A 274 -5.70 -14.09 28.30
N ILE A 275 -5.35 -14.44 29.54
CA ILE A 275 -6.25 -14.37 30.70
C ILE A 275 -5.91 -13.09 31.47
N VAL A 276 -6.92 -12.24 31.63
CA VAL A 276 -6.83 -10.98 32.37
C VAL A 276 -7.61 -11.15 33.69
N PRO A 277 -6.97 -11.16 34.85
CA PRO A 277 -7.66 -11.13 36.13
C PRO A 277 -8.48 -9.83 36.29
N LEU A 278 -9.69 -9.93 36.75
CA LEU A 278 -10.60 -8.82 36.98
C LEU A 278 -10.65 -8.44 38.46
N SER A 279 -10.28 -7.21 38.78
CA SER A 279 -10.52 -6.67 40.11
C SER A 279 -12.05 -6.52 40.39
N ARG A 280 -12.46 -6.43 41.67
CA ARG A 280 -13.86 -6.15 42.02
C ARG A 280 -14.38 -4.91 41.31
N GLN A 281 -13.56 -3.86 41.22
CA GLN A 281 -13.91 -2.62 40.51
C GLN A 281 -14.12 -2.85 39.01
N ALA A 282 -13.35 -3.73 38.37
CA ALA A 282 -13.54 -4.08 36.95
C ALA A 282 -14.86 -4.85 36.73
N VAL A 283 -15.21 -5.77 37.67
CA VAL A 283 -16.49 -6.49 37.64
C VAL A 283 -17.65 -5.52 37.82
N GLU A 284 -17.57 -4.54 38.73
CA GLU A 284 -18.60 -3.49 38.91
C GLU A 284 -18.79 -2.67 37.62
N VAL A 285 -17.70 -2.27 36.95
CA VAL A 285 -17.75 -1.57 35.65
C VAL A 285 -18.47 -2.43 34.61
N LEU A 286 -18.21 -3.73 34.57
CA LEU A 286 -18.87 -4.64 33.61
C LEU A 286 -20.37 -4.79 33.93
N LYS A 287 -20.76 -4.86 35.22
CA LYS A 287 -22.17 -4.87 35.64
C LYS A 287 -22.89 -3.57 35.25
N GLU A 288 -22.26 -2.40 35.46
CA GLU A 288 -22.78 -1.09 35.04
C GLU A 288 -22.91 -1.00 33.50
N LEU A 289 -22.01 -1.63 32.75
CA LEU A 289 -21.99 -1.61 31.29
C LEU A 289 -23.08 -2.52 30.68
N ARG A 290 -23.42 -3.62 31.31
CA ARG A 290 -24.32 -4.64 30.75
C ARG A 290 -25.63 -4.08 30.21
N PRO A 291 -26.42 -3.27 30.96
CA PRO A 291 -27.67 -2.70 30.47
C PRO A 291 -27.46 -1.71 29.31
N LEU A 292 -26.30 -1.06 29.24
CA LEU A 292 -25.98 -0.08 28.18
C LEU A 292 -25.59 -0.76 26.85
N ALA A 293 -25.17 -2.01 26.89
CA ALA A 293 -24.79 -2.78 25.69
C ALA A 293 -26.00 -3.43 24.99
N GLY A 294 -27.14 -3.55 25.68
CA GLY A 294 -28.35 -4.22 25.17
C GLY A 294 -28.08 -5.67 24.79
N ASN A 295 -28.60 -6.12 23.65
CA ASN A 295 -28.45 -7.49 23.15
C ASN A 295 -27.18 -7.68 22.28
N SER A 296 -26.28 -6.69 22.24
CA SER A 296 -25.05 -6.81 21.45
C SER A 296 -24.12 -7.87 22.05
N PRO A 297 -23.41 -8.64 21.19
CA PRO A 297 -22.34 -9.52 21.67
C PRO A 297 -21.12 -8.74 22.17
N PHE A 298 -20.96 -7.46 21.77
CA PHE A 298 -19.84 -6.60 22.16
C PHE A 298 -20.15 -5.80 23.42
N LEU A 299 -19.14 -5.56 24.27
CA LEU A 299 -19.25 -4.66 25.41
C LEU A 299 -19.56 -3.22 24.99
N PHE A 300 -18.99 -2.78 23.89
CA PHE A 300 -19.04 -1.41 23.40
C PHE A 300 -19.61 -1.35 21.96
N PRO A 301 -20.91 -1.64 21.79
CA PRO A 301 -21.53 -1.68 20.47
C PRO A 301 -21.52 -0.31 19.79
N SER A 302 -21.40 -0.31 18.46
CA SER A 302 -21.45 0.87 17.61
C SER A 302 -22.15 0.56 16.29
N LYS A 303 -22.73 1.60 15.66
CA LYS A 303 -23.31 1.51 14.32
C LYS A 303 -22.27 1.51 13.20
N GLY A 304 -20.96 1.61 13.52
CA GLY A 304 -19.87 1.58 12.53
C GLY A 304 -19.72 0.19 11.89
N VAL A 305 -18.92 0.12 10.83
CA VAL A 305 -18.69 -1.10 10.03
C VAL A 305 -18.20 -2.28 10.88
N GLU A 306 -17.42 -2.03 11.92
CA GLU A 306 -16.89 -3.07 12.82
C GLU A 306 -17.92 -3.56 13.84
N GLY A 307 -19.06 -2.86 14.03
CA GLY A 307 -20.08 -3.19 15.01
C GLY A 307 -19.73 -2.82 16.46
N PHE A 308 -18.51 -2.35 16.73
CA PHE A 308 -18.03 -1.96 18.06
C PHE A 308 -17.33 -0.59 18.03
N MET A 309 -16.99 -0.07 19.21
CA MET A 309 -16.42 1.28 19.44
C MET A 309 -15.22 1.58 18.52
N SER A 310 -15.21 2.76 17.90
CA SER A 310 -14.14 3.20 17.02
C SER A 310 -12.80 3.42 17.75
N ASN A 311 -11.69 3.35 17.00
CA ASN A 311 -10.34 3.49 17.57
C ASN A 311 -10.11 4.85 18.24
N ASN A 312 -10.82 5.89 17.79
CA ASN A 312 -10.60 7.26 18.26
C ASN A 312 -11.56 7.67 19.39
N THR A 313 -12.59 6.88 19.71
CA THR A 313 -13.62 7.27 20.69
C THR A 313 -13.03 7.59 22.06
N MET A 314 -12.26 6.68 22.62
CA MET A 314 -11.58 6.91 23.91
C MET A 314 -10.53 8.02 23.84
N LEU A 315 -9.81 8.13 22.73
CA LEU A 315 -8.79 9.18 22.52
C LEU A 315 -9.43 10.58 22.52
N TYR A 316 -10.54 10.76 21.80
CA TYR A 316 -11.25 12.03 21.81
C TYR A 316 -11.90 12.35 23.18
N ALA A 317 -12.28 11.34 23.94
CA ALA A 317 -12.73 11.56 25.31
C ALA A 317 -11.57 12.10 26.19
N LEU A 318 -10.36 11.56 26.06
CA LEU A 318 -9.16 12.12 26.73
C LEU A 318 -8.93 13.58 26.33
N TYR A 319 -9.09 13.90 25.05
CA TYR A 319 -8.93 15.28 24.55
C TYR A 319 -9.95 16.24 25.19
N ARG A 320 -11.23 15.82 25.26
CA ARG A 320 -12.29 16.62 25.91
C ARG A 320 -12.05 16.83 27.41
N MET A 321 -11.42 15.86 28.06
CA MET A 321 -11.01 15.99 29.48
C MET A 321 -9.73 16.84 29.67
N GLY A 322 -9.16 17.44 28.61
CA GLY A 322 -7.97 18.28 28.68
C GLY A 322 -6.63 17.53 28.65
N TYR A 323 -6.63 16.24 28.27
CA TYR A 323 -5.40 15.42 28.18
C TYR A 323 -4.81 15.30 26.77
N HIS A 324 -5.18 16.21 25.85
CA HIS A 324 -4.56 16.27 24.53
C HIS A 324 -3.04 16.50 24.64
N GLY A 325 -2.24 15.67 24.00
CA GLY A 325 -0.77 15.74 24.06
C GLY A 325 -0.14 15.30 25.41
N ARG A 326 -0.95 15.02 26.45
CA ARG A 326 -0.50 14.61 27.79
C ARG A 326 -0.71 13.11 28.04
N ALA A 327 -1.77 12.53 27.52
CA ALA A 327 -2.08 11.11 27.66
C ALA A 327 -2.60 10.52 26.35
N THR A 328 -2.37 9.24 26.16
CA THR A 328 -2.99 8.42 25.13
C THR A 328 -3.57 7.16 25.77
N VAL A 329 -4.58 6.55 25.15
CA VAL A 329 -5.16 5.31 25.66
C VAL A 329 -4.10 4.21 25.80
N HIS A 330 -3.18 4.11 24.86
CA HIS A 330 -2.06 3.16 24.94
C HIS A 330 -1.03 3.55 26.03
N GLY A 331 -0.88 4.83 26.33
CA GLY A 331 0.04 5.34 27.36
C GLY A 331 -0.25 4.80 28.76
N PHE A 332 -1.50 4.44 29.07
CA PHE A 332 -1.87 3.84 30.38
C PHE A 332 -1.17 2.50 30.64
N ARG A 333 -0.80 1.75 29.60
CA ARG A 333 0.03 0.55 29.77
C ARG A 333 1.44 0.88 30.24
N GLY A 334 2.00 1.99 29.74
CA GLY A 334 3.28 2.51 30.23
C GLY A 334 3.20 2.99 31.68
N VAL A 335 2.08 3.68 32.03
CA VAL A 335 1.81 4.08 33.42
C VAL A 335 1.75 2.85 34.35
N ALA A 336 1.00 1.82 33.94
CA ALA A 336 0.90 0.58 34.70
C ALA A 336 2.25 -0.11 34.87
N SER A 337 3.01 -0.25 33.78
CA SER A 337 4.35 -0.85 33.85
C SER A 337 5.25 -0.11 34.82
N THR A 338 5.30 1.23 34.74
CA THR A 338 6.14 2.05 35.63
C THR A 338 5.71 1.90 37.07
N LEU A 339 4.42 2.11 37.37
CA LEU A 339 3.92 2.06 38.73
C LEU A 339 4.08 0.69 39.39
N LEU A 340 3.79 -0.39 38.68
CA LEU A 340 3.92 -1.75 39.23
C LEU A 340 5.40 -2.10 39.49
N ASN A 341 6.33 -1.67 38.64
CA ASN A 341 7.77 -1.80 38.88
C ASN A 341 8.21 -1.00 40.13
N GLU A 342 7.76 0.28 40.25
CA GLU A 342 8.04 1.12 41.44
C GLU A 342 7.47 0.53 42.73
N MET A 343 6.34 -0.16 42.66
CA MET A 343 5.73 -0.85 43.80
C MET A 343 6.38 -2.19 44.12
N GLY A 344 7.41 -2.60 43.37
CA GLY A 344 8.19 -3.82 43.60
C GLY A 344 7.52 -5.12 43.15
N PHE A 345 6.50 -5.05 42.29
CA PHE A 345 5.93 -6.26 41.70
C PHE A 345 6.96 -6.97 40.79
N HIS A 346 6.90 -8.31 40.78
CA HIS A 346 7.82 -9.10 39.96
C HIS A 346 7.62 -8.81 38.48
N GLN A 347 8.73 -8.61 37.75
CA GLN A 347 8.71 -8.19 36.34
C GLN A 347 7.88 -9.17 35.47
N ASP A 348 7.99 -10.48 35.69
CA ASP A 348 7.25 -11.47 34.90
C ASP A 348 5.74 -11.34 35.07
N TRP A 349 5.24 -10.93 36.25
CA TRP A 349 3.81 -10.68 36.47
C TRP A 349 3.35 -9.46 35.68
N ILE A 350 4.18 -8.41 35.64
CA ILE A 350 3.89 -7.18 34.89
C ILE A 350 3.86 -7.48 33.39
N GLU A 351 4.87 -8.17 32.87
CA GLU A 351 4.94 -8.54 31.46
C GLU A 351 3.79 -9.47 31.03
N ARG A 352 3.40 -10.43 31.91
CA ARG A 352 2.25 -11.31 31.67
C ARG A 352 0.94 -10.53 31.65
N GLN A 353 0.71 -9.61 32.61
CA GLN A 353 -0.49 -8.75 32.63
C GLN A 353 -0.57 -7.88 31.38
N LEU A 354 0.55 -7.41 30.88
CA LEU A 354 0.63 -6.61 29.67
C LEU A 354 0.61 -7.44 28.39
N ALA A 355 0.54 -8.77 28.47
CA ALA A 355 0.66 -9.67 27.31
C ALA A 355 1.86 -9.32 26.41
N HIS A 356 3.01 -9.07 27.03
CA HIS A 356 4.26 -8.91 26.31
C HIS A 356 4.92 -10.27 26.11
N ASP A 357 5.61 -10.44 24.95
CA ASP A 357 6.37 -11.64 24.69
C ASP A 357 7.59 -11.73 25.59
N GLU A 358 7.83 -12.91 26.14
CA GLU A 358 9.11 -13.22 26.75
C GLU A 358 10.19 -13.20 25.64
N ARG A 359 11.08 -12.22 25.74
CA ARG A 359 12.18 -12.05 24.76
C ARG A 359 13.23 -13.16 24.87
N ASN A 360 13.31 -13.78 26.02
CA ASN A 360 14.22 -14.89 26.24
C ASN A 360 13.52 -16.21 25.88
N LYS A 361 13.89 -16.78 24.74
CA LYS A 361 13.30 -18.03 24.23
C LYS A 361 13.45 -19.22 25.20
N VAL A 362 14.49 -19.21 26.03
CA VAL A 362 14.70 -20.25 27.06
C VAL A 362 13.68 -20.08 28.17
N ARG A 363 13.48 -18.84 28.66
CA ARG A 363 12.44 -18.54 29.66
C ARG A 363 11.02 -18.81 29.15
N ALA A 364 10.75 -18.50 27.89
CA ALA A 364 9.44 -18.75 27.28
C ALA A 364 9.07 -20.23 27.24
N ALA A 365 10.04 -21.13 27.25
CA ALA A 365 9.80 -22.58 27.28
C ALA A 365 9.44 -23.12 28.70
N TYR A 366 9.68 -22.33 29.76
CA TYR A 366 9.42 -22.71 31.16
C TYR A 366 8.27 -21.92 31.83
N ASN A 367 7.68 -20.96 31.12
CA ASN A 367 6.52 -20.15 31.52
C ASN A 367 5.32 -20.46 30.63
#